data_d171841855e65a0d889a2df80754599f
#
_entry.id   d171841855e65a0d889a2df80754599f
#
_cell.length_a   1.000
_cell.length_b   1.000
_cell.length_c   1.000
_cell.angle_alpha   90.00
_cell.angle_beta   90.00
_cell.angle_gamma   90.00
#
_symmetry.space_group_name_H-M   'P 1'
#
loop_
_entity.id
_entity.type
_entity.pdbx_description
1 polymer ?
#
loop_
_entity_poly.entity_id
_entity_poly.type
_entity_poly.pdbx_seq_one_letter_code
_entity_poly.pdbx_strand_id
1 'polypeptide(L)'
;MLLFHPMDFVILIAFGISLWAQWKVSSNFNAWSQVPASSGLSGAEVARMILDRNGLYDVPVEVIPGRLTDHYDPISRVVRLSEPVYYGRSIASISVAAHEVGHAVQHQQSYGALVLRHRMFPIVNFTSGVAPFLLLVGFLLHQLSLIGLGIIFFSFAVAFQLITLPVEFNASSRAKKFMLAEGLIYPDEKGGVNKVLGAAALTYVAATLISVLELLKYVLIFTQSNNDE
;
A
#
# COMPACT_ATOMS: atom_id res chain seq x y z
N MET A 1 -27.57 19.56 13.82
CA MET A 1 -26.46 18.77 13.28
C MET A 1 -26.95 18.05 12.04
N LEU A 2 -26.46 18.41 10.85
CA LEU A 2 -26.88 17.78 9.60
C LEU A 2 -26.44 16.31 9.60
N LEU A 3 -27.38 15.38 9.39
CA LEU A 3 -27.13 13.95 9.22
C LEU A 3 -26.14 13.66 8.07
N PHE A 4 -25.98 14.61 7.14
CA PHE A 4 -25.06 14.54 6.01
C PHE A 4 -24.30 15.86 5.87
N HIS A 5 -22.98 15.77 5.85
CA HIS A 5 -22.09 16.89 5.53
C HIS A 5 -21.83 16.90 4.00
N PRO A 6 -21.69 18.07 3.34
CA PRO A 6 -21.36 18.12 1.90
C PRO A 6 -20.15 17.29 1.49
N MET A 7 -19.17 17.17 2.39
CA MET A 7 -17.98 16.32 2.18
C MET A 7 -18.31 14.83 2.05
N ASP A 8 -19.45 14.35 2.55
CA ASP A 8 -19.83 12.93 2.45
C ASP A 8 -20.02 12.50 0.99
N PHE A 9 -20.50 13.39 0.11
CA PHE A 9 -20.58 13.12 -1.32
C PHE A 9 -19.20 12.95 -1.96
N VAL A 10 -18.24 13.80 -1.57
CA VAL A 10 -16.86 13.74 -2.08
C VAL A 10 -16.17 12.47 -1.58
N ILE A 11 -16.38 12.11 -0.31
CA ILE A 11 -15.87 10.87 0.28
C ILE A 11 -16.48 9.65 -0.39
N LEU A 12 -17.79 9.67 -0.71
CA LEU A 12 -18.46 8.59 -1.43
C LEU A 12 -17.87 8.38 -2.84
N ILE A 13 -17.57 9.47 -3.56
CA ILE A 13 -16.88 9.39 -4.85
C ILE A 13 -15.49 8.79 -4.68
N ALA A 14 -14.72 9.24 -3.69
CA ALA A 14 -13.39 8.71 -3.39
C ALA A 14 -13.45 7.21 -3.02
N PHE A 15 -14.47 6.79 -2.27
CA PHE A 15 -14.74 5.39 -1.97
C PHE A 15 -15.02 4.58 -3.25
N GLY A 16 -15.83 5.10 -4.18
CA GLY A 16 -16.05 4.50 -5.50
C GLY A 16 -14.75 4.32 -6.29
N ILE A 17 -13.86 5.33 -6.24
CA ILE A 17 -12.51 5.24 -6.85
C ILE A 17 -11.69 4.14 -6.18
N SER A 18 -11.78 3.97 -4.85
CA SER A 18 -11.07 2.92 -4.13
C SER A 18 -11.55 1.52 -4.54
N LEU A 19 -12.85 1.31 -4.65
CA LEU A 19 -13.42 0.05 -5.14
C LEU A 19 -12.98 -0.25 -6.59
N TRP A 20 -12.99 0.75 -7.44
CA TRP A 20 -12.49 0.62 -8.80
C TRP A 20 -10.98 0.28 -8.84
N ALA A 21 -10.18 0.91 -7.98
CA ALA A 21 -8.74 0.62 -7.87
C ALA A 21 -8.50 -0.84 -7.45
N GLN A 22 -9.24 -1.34 -6.46
CA GLN A 22 -9.15 -2.75 -6.02
C GLN A 22 -9.56 -3.73 -7.13
N TRP A 23 -10.68 -3.43 -7.83
CA TRP A 23 -11.08 -4.21 -9.01
C TRP A 23 -9.97 -4.21 -10.07
N LYS A 24 -9.34 -3.07 -10.32
CA LYS A 24 -8.27 -2.92 -11.30
C LYS A 24 -7.03 -3.73 -10.96
N VAL A 25 -6.67 -3.86 -9.67
CA VAL A 25 -5.58 -4.76 -9.21
C VAL A 25 -5.90 -6.20 -9.62
N SER A 26 -7.06 -6.71 -9.22
CA SER A 26 -7.45 -8.08 -9.53
C SER A 26 -7.58 -8.32 -11.03
N SER A 27 -8.15 -7.37 -11.77
CA SER A 27 -8.31 -7.44 -13.23
C SER A 27 -6.97 -7.46 -13.96
N ASN A 28 -6.05 -6.54 -13.61
CA ASN A 28 -4.74 -6.50 -14.24
C ASN A 28 -3.90 -7.72 -13.86
N PHE A 29 -3.92 -8.16 -12.60
CA PHE A 29 -3.24 -9.38 -12.20
C PHE A 29 -3.77 -10.58 -13.01
N ASN A 30 -5.09 -10.74 -13.16
CA ASN A 30 -5.68 -11.84 -13.94
C ASN A 30 -5.27 -11.77 -15.41
N ALA A 31 -5.34 -10.60 -16.03
CA ALA A 31 -4.99 -10.45 -17.44
C ALA A 31 -3.51 -10.78 -17.70
N TRP A 32 -2.61 -10.26 -16.86
CA TRP A 32 -1.18 -10.43 -17.04
C TRP A 32 -0.62 -11.72 -16.43
N SER A 33 -1.39 -12.48 -15.65
CA SER A 33 -1.05 -13.84 -15.25
C SER A 33 -1.22 -14.85 -16.39
N GLN A 34 -1.96 -14.50 -17.45
CA GLN A 34 -2.09 -15.31 -18.65
C GLN A 34 -0.98 -15.03 -19.69
N VAL A 35 -0.17 -14.00 -19.49
CA VAL A 35 0.89 -13.60 -20.40
C VAL A 35 2.22 -14.11 -19.85
N PRO A 36 2.84 -15.12 -20.49
CA PRO A 36 4.14 -15.61 -20.07
C PRO A 36 5.19 -14.50 -20.11
N ALA A 37 6.07 -14.47 -19.12
CA ALA A 37 7.24 -13.60 -19.15
C ALA A 37 8.32 -14.22 -20.06
N SER A 38 8.98 -13.40 -20.86
CA SER A 38 10.01 -13.86 -21.80
C SER A 38 11.21 -14.52 -21.11
N SER A 39 11.49 -14.17 -19.85
CA SER A 39 12.54 -14.84 -19.06
C SER A 39 12.24 -16.32 -18.78
N GLY A 40 10.98 -16.74 -18.84
CA GLY A 40 10.56 -18.09 -18.47
C GLY A 40 10.72 -18.45 -16.99
N LEU A 41 11.16 -17.49 -16.15
CA LEU A 41 11.38 -17.69 -14.72
C LEU A 41 10.08 -17.53 -13.92
N SER A 42 9.98 -18.27 -12.82
CA SER A 42 8.90 -18.08 -11.85
C SER A 42 9.13 -16.85 -10.98
N GLY A 43 8.09 -16.38 -10.28
CA GLY A 43 8.23 -15.28 -9.33
C GLY A 43 9.27 -15.57 -8.24
N ALA A 44 9.32 -16.81 -7.75
CA ALA A 44 10.32 -17.22 -6.75
C ALA A 44 11.76 -17.16 -7.31
N GLU A 45 11.98 -17.65 -8.54
CA GLU A 45 13.28 -17.60 -9.22
C GLU A 45 13.72 -16.14 -9.46
N VAL A 46 12.80 -15.27 -9.89
CA VAL A 46 13.06 -13.83 -10.08
C VAL A 46 13.37 -13.15 -8.75
N ALA A 47 12.58 -13.42 -7.70
CA ALA A 47 12.84 -12.86 -6.37
C ALA A 47 14.23 -13.26 -5.87
N ARG A 48 14.59 -14.55 -5.96
CA ARG A 48 15.91 -15.05 -5.55
C ARG A 48 17.04 -14.39 -6.33
N MET A 49 16.89 -14.29 -7.64
CA MET A 49 17.90 -13.67 -8.51
C MET A 49 18.13 -12.20 -8.12
N ILE A 50 17.07 -11.42 -7.96
CA ILE A 50 17.20 -9.99 -7.62
C ILE A 50 17.79 -9.83 -6.20
N LEU A 51 17.37 -10.65 -5.22
CA LEU A 51 17.93 -10.65 -3.87
C LEU A 51 19.43 -10.91 -3.89
N ASP A 52 19.88 -11.95 -4.61
CA ASP A 52 21.28 -12.33 -4.71
C ASP A 52 22.13 -11.23 -5.36
N ARG A 53 21.61 -10.60 -6.42
CA ARG A 53 22.28 -9.47 -7.10
C ARG A 53 22.43 -8.24 -6.20
N ASN A 54 21.57 -8.11 -5.19
CA ASN A 54 21.65 -7.02 -4.19
C ASN A 54 22.33 -7.45 -2.90
N GLY A 55 22.97 -8.64 -2.84
CA GLY A 55 23.69 -9.12 -1.66
C GLY A 55 22.80 -9.56 -0.50
N LEU A 56 21.53 -9.87 -0.77
CA LEU A 56 20.53 -10.33 0.21
C LEU A 56 20.41 -11.86 0.19
N TYR A 57 21.54 -12.56 0.31
CA TYR A 57 21.60 -14.03 0.28
C TYR A 57 20.89 -14.69 1.46
N ASP A 58 20.80 -13.98 2.57
CA ASP A 58 20.20 -14.41 3.84
C ASP A 58 18.67 -14.20 3.90
N VAL A 59 18.07 -13.54 2.91
CA VAL A 59 16.63 -13.33 2.84
C VAL A 59 15.96 -14.50 2.12
N PRO A 60 15.21 -15.38 2.81
CA PRO A 60 14.51 -16.48 2.17
C PRO A 60 13.32 -15.99 1.33
N VAL A 61 12.92 -16.82 0.37
CA VAL A 61 11.68 -16.66 -0.41
C VAL A 61 10.77 -17.83 -0.10
N GLU A 62 9.63 -17.57 0.53
CA GLU A 62 8.69 -18.57 1.01
C GLU A 62 7.37 -18.49 0.25
N VAL A 63 6.73 -19.64 0.05
CA VAL A 63 5.36 -19.70 -0.47
C VAL A 63 4.36 -19.59 0.67
N ILE A 64 3.27 -18.83 0.43
CA ILE A 64 2.15 -18.73 1.37
C ILE A 64 0.83 -18.98 0.64
N PRO A 65 -0.19 -19.50 1.37
CA PRO A 65 -1.51 -19.72 0.80
C PRO A 65 -2.20 -18.41 0.46
N GLY A 66 -3.16 -18.47 -0.48
CA GLY A 66 -3.99 -17.35 -0.87
C GLY A 66 -3.60 -16.76 -2.21
N ARG A 67 -4.11 -15.55 -2.46
CA ARG A 67 -3.89 -14.81 -3.70
C ARG A 67 -3.76 -13.33 -3.39
N LEU A 68 -2.75 -12.66 -3.96
CA LEU A 68 -2.42 -11.26 -3.65
C LEU A 68 -2.16 -11.06 -2.14
N THR A 69 -1.58 -12.07 -1.50
CA THR A 69 -1.13 -12.05 -0.10
C THR A 69 0.37 -11.80 0.01
N ASP A 70 0.98 -11.55 -1.14
CA ASP A 70 2.41 -11.30 -1.30
C ASP A 70 2.88 -10.14 -0.41
N HIS A 71 4.01 -10.32 0.27
CA HIS A 71 4.60 -9.28 1.10
C HIS A 71 6.06 -9.57 1.48
N TYR A 72 6.81 -8.52 1.76
CA TYR A 72 8.06 -8.62 2.49
C TYR A 72 7.81 -8.38 3.98
N ASP A 73 8.24 -9.33 4.82
CA ASP A 73 8.21 -9.20 6.28
C ASP A 73 9.55 -8.64 6.78
N PRO A 74 9.61 -7.39 7.26
CA PRO A 74 10.85 -6.78 7.72
C PRO A 74 11.33 -7.32 9.07
N ILE A 75 10.45 -7.94 9.88
CA ILE A 75 10.80 -8.49 11.19
C ILE A 75 11.54 -9.83 11.00
N SER A 76 10.90 -10.74 10.24
CA SER A 76 11.49 -12.05 9.92
C SER A 76 12.51 -11.99 8.79
N ARG A 77 12.59 -10.86 8.09
CA ARG A 77 13.45 -10.63 6.90
C ARG A 77 13.22 -11.69 5.82
N VAL A 78 11.96 -11.87 5.42
CA VAL A 78 11.54 -12.89 4.45
C VAL A 78 10.63 -12.29 3.39
N VAL A 79 10.80 -12.71 2.13
CA VAL A 79 9.86 -12.43 1.04
C VAL A 79 8.86 -13.58 0.98
N ARG A 80 7.58 -13.29 1.22
CA ARG A 80 6.49 -14.27 1.13
C ARG A 80 5.65 -14.01 -0.10
N LEU A 81 5.52 -15.05 -0.93
CA LEU A 81 4.80 -14.99 -2.19
C LEU A 81 3.62 -15.95 -2.16
N SER A 82 2.46 -15.48 -2.63
CA SER A 82 1.29 -16.34 -2.84
C SER A 82 1.58 -17.40 -3.89
N GLU A 83 0.91 -18.57 -3.81
CA GLU A 83 1.13 -19.68 -4.74
C GLU A 83 1.11 -19.26 -6.22
N PRO A 84 0.14 -18.43 -6.69
CA PRO A 84 0.12 -17.99 -8.09
C PRO A 84 1.33 -17.13 -8.49
N VAL A 85 1.93 -16.43 -7.54
CA VAL A 85 3.12 -15.60 -7.75
C VAL A 85 4.38 -16.46 -7.64
N TYR A 86 4.47 -17.30 -6.62
CA TYR A 86 5.65 -18.11 -6.33
C TYR A 86 6.00 -19.04 -7.50
N TYR A 87 5.00 -19.82 -7.99
CA TYR A 87 5.17 -20.78 -9.08
C TYR A 87 4.91 -20.19 -10.47
N GLY A 88 4.21 -19.07 -10.55
CA GLY A 88 3.81 -18.45 -11.82
C GLY A 88 4.99 -17.90 -12.60
N ARG A 89 4.94 -18.09 -13.95
CA ARG A 89 5.96 -17.64 -14.91
C ARG A 89 5.43 -16.53 -15.83
N SER A 90 4.53 -15.72 -15.30
CA SER A 90 3.85 -14.65 -16.03
C SER A 90 4.42 -13.29 -15.70
N ILE A 91 4.10 -12.30 -16.56
CA ILE A 91 4.44 -10.89 -16.29
C ILE A 91 3.89 -10.43 -14.93
N ALA A 92 2.67 -10.85 -14.58
CA ALA A 92 2.10 -10.52 -13.27
C ALA A 92 2.94 -11.10 -12.11
N SER A 93 3.26 -12.40 -12.18
CA SER A 93 3.98 -13.09 -11.11
C SER A 93 5.38 -12.49 -10.88
N ILE A 94 6.15 -12.29 -11.94
CA ILE A 94 7.50 -11.70 -11.79
C ILE A 94 7.46 -10.24 -11.36
N SER A 95 6.42 -9.48 -11.75
CA SER A 95 6.26 -8.07 -11.34
C SER A 95 5.99 -7.94 -9.85
N VAL A 96 5.08 -8.76 -9.30
CA VAL A 96 4.75 -8.77 -7.87
C VAL A 96 5.96 -9.25 -7.06
N ALA A 97 6.60 -10.35 -7.46
CA ALA A 97 7.79 -10.87 -6.80
C ALA A 97 8.93 -9.83 -6.74
N ALA A 98 9.20 -9.15 -7.85
CA ALA A 98 10.20 -8.09 -7.91
C ALA A 98 9.84 -6.88 -7.02
N HIS A 99 8.53 -6.58 -6.86
CA HIS A 99 8.06 -5.51 -5.97
C HIS A 99 8.37 -5.82 -4.51
N GLU A 100 8.08 -7.05 -4.05
CA GLU A 100 8.38 -7.46 -2.66
C GLU A 100 9.88 -7.46 -2.39
N VAL A 101 10.70 -7.85 -3.36
CA VAL A 101 12.16 -7.68 -3.27
C VAL A 101 12.55 -6.20 -3.22
N GLY A 102 11.81 -5.32 -3.90
CA GLY A 102 11.99 -3.87 -3.79
C GLY A 102 11.92 -3.38 -2.35
N HIS A 103 10.98 -3.91 -1.53
CA HIS A 103 10.89 -3.63 -0.10
C HIS A 103 12.08 -4.21 0.70
N ALA A 104 12.55 -5.41 0.37
CA ALA A 104 13.73 -5.99 1.01
C ALA A 104 14.98 -5.11 0.78
N VAL A 105 15.17 -4.62 -0.44
CA VAL A 105 16.27 -3.71 -0.78
C VAL A 105 16.10 -2.33 -0.11
N GLN A 106 14.88 -1.80 -0.02
CA GLN A 106 14.61 -0.58 0.76
C GLN A 106 15.02 -0.75 2.22
N HIS A 107 14.69 -1.90 2.82
CA HIS A 107 15.05 -2.20 4.20
C HIS A 107 16.55 -2.28 4.39
N GLN A 108 17.26 -3.02 3.53
CA GLN A 108 18.72 -3.12 3.52
C GLN A 108 19.40 -1.75 3.45
N GLN A 109 18.87 -0.87 2.58
CA GLN A 109 19.41 0.47 2.35
C GLN A 109 18.93 1.52 3.37
N SER A 110 18.16 1.11 4.38
CA SER A 110 17.58 2.01 5.37
C SER A 110 16.83 3.18 4.73
N TYR A 111 16.01 2.90 3.70
CA TYR A 111 15.26 3.93 3.00
C TYR A 111 14.41 4.75 3.96
N GLY A 112 14.67 6.06 4.05
CA GLY A 112 14.16 6.93 5.12
C GLY A 112 12.64 6.88 5.31
N ALA A 113 11.85 6.87 4.22
CA ALA A 113 10.40 6.76 4.32
C ALA A 113 9.95 5.40 4.89
N LEU A 114 10.63 4.29 4.54
CA LEU A 114 10.33 2.97 5.10
C LEU A 114 10.69 2.91 6.60
N VAL A 115 11.84 3.47 6.99
CA VAL A 115 12.25 3.57 8.40
C VAL A 115 11.22 4.37 9.21
N LEU A 116 10.78 5.51 8.68
CA LEU A 116 9.76 6.33 9.34
C LEU A 116 8.42 5.59 9.46
N ARG A 117 7.97 4.92 8.39
CA ARG A 117 6.77 4.06 8.39
C ARG A 117 6.83 3.01 9.51
N HIS A 118 7.95 2.31 9.64
CA HIS A 118 8.13 1.28 10.69
C HIS A 118 8.08 1.88 12.10
N ARG A 119 8.73 3.04 12.31
CA ARG A 119 8.70 3.73 13.62
C ARG A 119 7.31 4.24 14.00
N MET A 120 6.52 4.67 13.02
CA MET A 120 5.16 5.13 13.24
C MET A 120 4.16 4.00 13.48
N PHE A 121 4.45 2.78 13.02
CA PHE A 121 3.51 1.67 13.06
C PHE A 121 2.91 1.39 14.45
N PRO A 122 3.69 1.31 15.56
CA PRO A 122 3.12 1.09 16.89
C PRO A 122 2.16 2.20 17.32
N ILE A 123 2.50 3.46 17.03
CA ILE A 123 1.67 4.63 17.36
C ILE A 123 0.37 4.57 16.56
N VAL A 124 0.47 4.35 15.26
CA VAL A 124 -0.68 4.29 14.36
C VAL A 124 -1.59 3.12 14.69
N ASN A 125 -1.04 1.96 15.04
CA ASN A 125 -1.82 0.80 15.44
C ASN A 125 -2.69 1.08 16.66
N PHE A 126 -2.14 1.78 17.66
CA PHE A 126 -2.89 2.22 18.84
C PHE A 126 -3.91 3.31 18.49
N THR A 127 -3.47 4.39 17.85
CA THR A 127 -4.32 5.56 17.59
C THR A 127 -5.45 5.26 16.62
N SER A 128 -5.23 4.41 15.60
CA SER A 128 -6.28 3.99 14.67
C SER A 128 -7.37 3.15 15.31
N GLY A 129 -7.06 2.38 16.37
CA GLY A 129 -8.05 1.64 17.14
C GLY A 129 -8.90 2.54 18.03
N VAL A 130 -8.32 3.62 18.56
CA VAL A 130 -8.97 4.50 19.53
C VAL A 130 -9.69 5.68 18.86
N ALA A 131 -9.16 6.23 17.77
CA ALA A 131 -9.70 7.41 17.11
C ALA A 131 -11.19 7.30 16.72
N PRO A 132 -11.67 6.21 16.07
CA PRO A 132 -13.09 6.09 15.71
C PRO A 132 -14.01 6.12 16.95
N PHE A 133 -13.56 5.53 18.04
CA PHE A 133 -14.33 5.51 19.28
C PHE A 133 -14.42 6.91 19.91
N LEU A 134 -13.30 7.65 19.96
CA LEU A 134 -13.28 9.04 20.47
C LEU A 134 -14.18 9.95 19.63
N LEU A 135 -14.11 9.84 18.30
CA LEU A 135 -14.96 10.60 17.40
C LEU A 135 -16.44 10.26 17.61
N LEU A 136 -16.78 8.96 17.65
CA LEU A 136 -18.15 8.53 17.85
C LEU A 136 -18.73 9.05 19.16
N VAL A 137 -18.04 8.83 20.28
CA VAL A 137 -18.51 9.27 21.61
C VAL A 137 -18.53 10.80 21.68
N GLY A 138 -17.51 11.47 21.14
CA GLY A 138 -17.44 12.93 21.08
C GLY A 138 -18.65 13.55 20.35
N PHE A 139 -19.02 12.98 19.20
CA PHE A 139 -20.21 13.43 18.45
C PHE A 139 -21.52 13.10 19.14
N LEU A 140 -21.66 11.92 19.76
CA LEU A 140 -22.88 11.54 20.48
C LEU A 140 -23.12 12.40 21.71
N LEU A 141 -22.07 12.72 22.46
CA LEU A 141 -22.15 13.50 23.69
C LEU A 141 -21.96 15.02 23.48
N HIS A 142 -21.78 15.46 22.24
CA HIS A 142 -21.45 16.86 21.88
C HIS A 142 -20.23 17.40 22.65
N GLN A 143 -19.20 16.54 22.84
CA GLN A 143 -17.99 16.87 23.59
C GLN A 143 -16.85 17.24 22.64
N LEU A 144 -16.63 18.53 22.43
CA LEU A 144 -15.59 19.05 21.52
C LEU A 144 -14.19 18.54 21.87
N SER A 145 -13.86 18.41 23.15
CA SER A 145 -12.56 17.89 23.59
C SER A 145 -12.28 16.46 23.11
N LEU A 146 -13.30 15.59 23.13
CA LEU A 146 -13.18 14.22 22.63
C LEU A 146 -13.07 14.18 21.10
N ILE A 147 -13.83 15.03 20.41
CA ILE A 147 -13.73 15.17 18.95
C ILE A 147 -12.33 15.65 18.57
N GLY A 148 -11.82 16.68 19.22
CA GLY A 148 -10.46 17.21 18.98
C GLY A 148 -9.37 16.15 19.19
N LEU A 149 -9.46 15.36 20.28
CA LEU A 149 -8.53 14.27 20.54
C LEU A 149 -8.63 13.16 19.48
N GLY A 150 -9.85 12.83 19.05
CA GLY A 150 -10.10 11.87 17.97
C GLY A 150 -9.48 12.31 16.64
N ILE A 151 -9.59 13.61 16.30
CA ILE A 151 -8.95 14.21 15.11
C ILE A 151 -7.43 14.10 15.20
N ILE A 152 -6.83 14.42 16.36
CA ILE A 152 -5.38 14.28 16.56
C ILE A 152 -4.96 12.82 16.34
N PHE A 153 -5.66 11.85 16.92
CA PHE A 153 -5.36 10.43 16.75
C PHE A 153 -5.54 9.97 15.31
N PHE A 154 -6.59 10.41 14.64
CA PHE A 154 -6.83 10.09 13.24
C PHE A 154 -5.78 10.70 12.30
N SER A 155 -5.20 11.85 12.66
CA SER A 155 -4.14 12.48 11.87
C SER A 155 -2.87 11.63 11.76
N PHE A 156 -2.57 10.77 12.75
CA PHE A 156 -1.47 9.82 12.67
C PHE A 156 -1.70 8.76 11.58
N ALA A 157 -2.95 8.29 11.42
CA ALA A 157 -3.30 7.36 10.35
C ALA A 157 -3.14 8.02 8.97
N VAL A 158 -3.57 9.28 8.82
CA VAL A 158 -3.40 10.05 7.58
C VAL A 158 -1.91 10.26 7.26
N ALA A 159 -1.11 10.66 8.25
CA ALA A 159 0.33 10.81 8.08
C ALA A 159 1.00 9.49 7.65
N PHE A 160 0.58 8.37 8.24
CA PHE A 160 1.07 7.05 7.86
C PHE A 160 0.74 6.69 6.40
N GLN A 161 -0.47 6.98 5.94
CA GLN A 161 -0.86 6.78 4.54
C GLN A 161 0.00 7.63 3.60
N LEU A 162 0.22 8.90 3.93
CA LEU A 162 1.08 9.81 3.13
C LEU A 162 2.53 9.34 3.05
N ILE A 163 3.08 8.81 4.17
CA ILE A 163 4.44 8.26 4.20
C ILE A 163 4.53 6.91 3.46
N THR A 164 3.44 6.14 3.43
CA THR A 164 3.39 4.87 2.70
C THR A 164 3.48 5.08 1.18
N LEU A 165 2.90 6.13 0.62
CA LEU A 165 2.94 6.40 -0.83
C LEU A 165 4.36 6.39 -1.42
N PRO A 166 5.34 7.18 -0.93
CA PRO A 166 6.69 7.14 -1.48
C PRO A 166 7.38 5.78 -1.29
N VAL A 167 7.04 5.02 -0.25
CA VAL A 167 7.56 3.65 -0.05
C VAL A 167 7.12 2.76 -1.20
N GLU A 168 5.83 2.71 -1.49
CA GLU A 168 5.23 1.86 -2.52
C GLU A 168 5.66 2.26 -3.94
N PHE A 169 5.68 3.56 -4.24
CA PHE A 169 6.19 4.05 -5.53
C PHE A 169 7.67 3.73 -5.73
N ASN A 170 8.48 3.86 -4.69
CA ASN A 170 9.90 3.55 -4.76
C ASN A 170 10.15 2.04 -4.92
N ALA A 171 9.42 1.16 -4.21
CA ALA A 171 9.50 -0.29 -4.38
C ALA A 171 9.15 -0.70 -5.83
N SER A 172 8.03 -0.18 -6.36
CA SER A 172 7.63 -0.41 -7.76
C SER A 172 8.66 0.11 -8.78
N SER A 173 9.28 1.26 -8.51
CA SER A 173 10.33 1.82 -9.37
C SER A 173 11.58 0.94 -9.37
N ARG A 174 11.99 0.44 -8.18
CA ARG A 174 13.10 -0.51 -8.03
C ARG A 174 12.83 -1.81 -8.76
N ALA A 175 11.64 -2.39 -8.57
CA ALA A 175 11.21 -3.61 -9.28
C ALA A 175 11.41 -3.49 -10.80
N LYS A 176 10.92 -2.41 -11.39
CA LYS A 176 11.09 -2.15 -12.83
C LYS A 176 12.55 -2.03 -13.26
N LYS A 177 13.36 -1.33 -12.45
CA LYS A 177 14.79 -1.17 -12.72
C LYS A 177 15.52 -2.51 -12.66
N PHE A 178 15.26 -3.32 -11.64
CA PHE A 178 15.86 -4.64 -11.48
C PHE A 178 15.49 -5.55 -12.63
N MET A 179 14.19 -5.67 -12.96
CA MET A 179 13.75 -6.54 -14.06
C MET A 179 14.36 -6.15 -15.40
N LEU A 180 14.57 -4.86 -15.66
CA LEU A 180 15.23 -4.40 -16.89
C LEU A 180 16.75 -4.64 -16.87
N ALA A 181 17.40 -4.33 -15.76
CA ALA A 181 18.85 -4.45 -15.63
C ALA A 181 19.33 -5.91 -15.71
N GLU A 182 18.51 -6.85 -15.19
CA GLU A 182 18.80 -8.29 -15.20
C GLU A 182 18.25 -9.00 -16.46
N GLY A 183 17.67 -8.26 -17.44
CA GLY A 183 17.11 -8.84 -18.65
C GLY A 183 15.92 -9.78 -18.40
N LEU A 184 15.21 -9.60 -17.28
CA LEU A 184 14.04 -10.41 -16.91
C LEU A 184 12.79 -10.05 -17.70
N ILE A 185 12.78 -8.86 -18.28
CA ILE A 185 11.72 -8.38 -19.18
C ILE A 185 12.33 -7.66 -20.38
N TYR A 186 11.66 -7.73 -21.52
CA TYR A 186 11.96 -6.94 -22.70
C TYR A 186 11.19 -5.62 -22.75
N PRO A 187 11.57 -4.68 -23.64
CA PRO A 187 10.93 -3.36 -23.76
C PRO A 187 9.43 -3.41 -24.03
N ASP A 188 8.93 -4.40 -24.77
CA ASP A 188 7.52 -4.62 -25.09
C ASP A 188 6.70 -5.13 -23.87
N GLU A 189 7.34 -5.79 -22.92
CA GLU A 189 6.70 -6.28 -21.69
C GLU A 189 6.52 -5.18 -20.63
N LYS A 190 7.22 -4.04 -20.75
CA LYS A 190 7.12 -2.91 -19.81
C LYS A 190 5.68 -2.42 -19.61
N GLY A 191 4.87 -2.48 -20.67
CA GLY A 191 3.45 -2.10 -20.61
C GLY A 191 2.67 -2.94 -19.60
N GLY A 192 2.90 -4.25 -19.57
CA GLY A 192 2.29 -5.19 -18.63
C GLY A 192 2.73 -4.94 -17.19
N VAL A 193 4.03 -4.84 -16.98
CA VAL A 193 4.62 -4.51 -15.67
C VAL A 193 4.04 -3.20 -15.10
N ASN A 194 3.96 -2.16 -15.92
CA ASN A 194 3.40 -0.87 -15.51
C ASN A 194 1.91 -0.97 -15.13
N LYS A 195 1.13 -1.80 -15.84
CA LYS A 195 -0.29 -2.01 -15.52
C LYS A 195 -0.48 -2.77 -14.22
N VAL A 196 0.33 -3.79 -13.95
CA VAL A 196 0.27 -4.57 -12.71
C VAL A 196 0.67 -3.70 -11.52
N LEU A 197 1.88 -3.14 -11.53
CA LEU A 197 2.41 -2.34 -10.41
C LEU A 197 1.68 -1.00 -10.24
N GLY A 198 1.25 -0.38 -11.35
CA GLY A 198 0.49 0.87 -11.30
C GLY A 198 -0.91 0.70 -10.70
N ALA A 199 -1.56 -0.45 -10.92
CA ALA A 199 -2.85 -0.74 -10.29
C ALA A 199 -2.71 -0.89 -8.77
N ALA A 200 -1.66 -1.58 -8.30
CA ALA A 200 -1.37 -1.69 -6.87
C ALA A 200 -1.11 -0.30 -6.26
N ALA A 201 -0.26 0.53 -6.88
CA ALA A 201 0.01 1.88 -6.42
C ALA A 201 -1.26 2.76 -6.32
N LEU A 202 -2.22 2.58 -7.23
CA LEU A 202 -3.47 3.33 -7.25
C LEU A 202 -4.34 3.06 -6.02
N THR A 203 -4.29 1.85 -5.43
CA THR A 203 -5.03 1.55 -4.19
C THR A 203 -4.53 2.36 -3.01
N TYR A 204 -3.22 2.56 -2.90
CA TYR A 204 -2.63 3.41 -1.86
C TYR A 204 -2.99 4.89 -2.06
N VAL A 205 -3.01 5.37 -3.30
CA VAL A 205 -3.47 6.74 -3.61
C VAL A 205 -4.93 6.93 -3.21
N ALA A 206 -5.81 5.98 -3.55
CA ALA A 206 -7.23 6.06 -3.21
C ALA A 206 -7.46 6.01 -1.69
N ALA A 207 -6.76 5.13 -0.97
CA ALA A 207 -6.85 5.05 0.49
C ALA A 207 -6.37 6.35 1.16
N THR A 208 -5.26 6.91 0.69
CA THR A 208 -4.75 8.20 1.18
C THR A 208 -5.74 9.32 0.93
N LEU A 209 -6.33 9.38 -0.27
CA LEU A 209 -7.32 10.40 -0.62
C LEU A 209 -8.53 10.35 0.33
N ILE A 210 -9.09 9.16 0.57
CA ILE A 210 -10.21 8.99 1.51
C ILE A 210 -9.82 9.48 2.90
N SER A 211 -8.67 9.06 3.42
CA SER A 211 -8.21 9.43 4.76
C SER A 211 -8.02 10.94 4.91
N VAL A 212 -7.47 11.61 3.90
CA VAL A 212 -7.30 13.08 3.90
C VAL A 212 -8.65 13.80 3.86
N LEU A 213 -9.60 13.32 3.03
CA LEU A 213 -10.94 13.92 2.94
C LEU A 213 -11.72 13.74 4.23
N GLU A 214 -11.63 12.59 4.89
CA GLU A 214 -12.25 12.34 6.18
C GLU A 214 -11.66 13.23 7.27
N LEU A 215 -10.33 13.36 7.33
CA LEU A 215 -9.68 14.26 8.26
C LEU A 215 -10.15 15.70 8.06
N LEU A 216 -10.18 16.17 6.83
CA LEU A 216 -10.67 17.50 6.48
C LEU A 216 -12.12 17.71 6.94
N LYS A 217 -13.00 16.71 6.70
CA LYS A 217 -14.39 16.75 7.18
C LYS A 217 -14.47 16.91 8.69
N TYR A 218 -13.73 16.10 9.46
CA TYR A 218 -13.73 16.18 10.92
C TYR A 218 -13.22 17.54 11.43
N VAL A 219 -12.16 18.07 10.81
CA VAL A 219 -11.63 19.40 11.14
C VAL A 219 -12.67 20.50 10.85
N LEU A 220 -13.35 20.44 9.69
CA LEU A 220 -14.40 21.42 9.36
C LEU A 220 -15.56 21.38 10.34
N ILE A 221 -16.06 20.20 10.70
CA ILE A 221 -17.12 20.06 11.69
C ILE A 221 -16.68 20.60 13.06
N PHE A 222 -15.48 20.28 13.49
CA PHE A 222 -14.93 20.75 14.77
C PHE A 222 -14.81 22.27 14.82
N THR A 223 -14.29 22.90 13.76
CA THR A 223 -14.13 24.36 13.72
C THR A 223 -15.46 25.09 13.64
N GLN A 224 -16.46 24.55 12.94
CA GLN A 224 -17.81 25.13 12.93
C GLN A 224 -18.47 25.06 14.31
N SER A 225 -18.40 23.89 14.96
CA SER A 225 -19.01 23.74 16.30
C SER A 225 -18.34 24.60 17.37
N ASN A 226 -17.04 24.86 17.27
CA ASN A 226 -16.31 25.71 18.19
C ASN A 226 -16.58 27.21 17.99
N ASN A 227 -17.07 27.62 16.81
CA ASN A 227 -17.46 29.01 16.55
C ASN A 227 -18.90 29.33 16.96
N ASP A 228 -19.73 28.31 17.21
CA ASP A 228 -21.13 28.43 17.61
C ASP A 228 -21.30 28.44 19.14
N GLU A 229 -20.22 28.20 19.91
CA GLU A 229 -20.16 28.35 21.39
C GLU A 229 -19.59 29.73 21.76
#